data_8c026d8a92ba774f64a786bdf5f45e4a
#
_entry.id   8c026d8a92ba774f64a786bdf5f45e4a
#
_cell.length_a   1.000
_cell.length_b   1.000
_cell.length_c   1.000
_cell.angle_alpha   90.00
_cell.angle_beta   90.00
_cell.angle_gamma   90.00
#
_symmetry.space_group_name_H-M   'P 1'
#
loop_
_entity.id
_entity.type
_entity.pdbx_description
1 polymer ?
#
loop_
_entity_poly.entity_id
_entity_poly.type
_entity_poly.pdbx_seq_one_letter_code
_entity_poly.pdbx_strand_id
1 'polypeptide(L)'
;MFSYIFHMLERIQHLTGHLYRLLGPPGSQCLTCGTRAVLSLRYPGICPRCVQQIPWIRSIRCHRCGRGVGCPDCVRTHMQKRSFVCNRSAVQYNDLMKDWISLYKFRGHERYAPLLTALLIQAFLAMSEELTSICEKEIKKPLWRPDAVTYVPVSGERLAERGFNQAERLATGLATAARLPCVDLLQRQINTEKQSFKSRAERFETMKHAFSIKPGGFDFSLLRNYNKPFKLLLIDDIYTTGSTLDACGHVILHAAINSSVPVEIYTLTLARS
;
A
#
# COMPACT_ATOMS: atom_id res chain seq x y z
N MET A 1 8.94 16.07 -19.18
CA MET A 1 9.51 14.89 -18.47
C MET A 1 8.40 14.04 -17.82
N PHE A 2 7.30 14.62 -17.39
CA PHE A 2 6.11 13.95 -16.81
C PHE A 2 5.39 13.03 -17.78
N SER A 3 5.15 13.49 -19.01
CA SER A 3 4.58 12.69 -20.08
C SER A 3 5.39 11.42 -20.35
N TYR A 4 6.70 11.48 -20.15
CA TYR A 4 7.61 10.36 -20.44
C TYR A 4 7.50 9.21 -19.42
N ILE A 5 7.35 9.52 -18.12
CA ILE A 5 7.20 8.51 -17.06
C ILE A 5 5.80 7.87 -17.12
N PHE A 6 4.77 8.69 -17.39
CA PHE A 6 3.41 8.21 -17.58
C PHE A 6 3.30 7.30 -18.80
N HIS A 7 3.86 7.71 -19.95
CA HIS A 7 3.95 6.87 -21.13
C HIS A 7 4.84 5.64 -20.98
N MET A 8 5.85 5.70 -20.11
CA MET A 8 6.73 4.56 -19.86
C MET A 8 6.09 3.52 -18.95
N LEU A 9 5.32 3.94 -17.93
CA LEU A 9 4.51 3.04 -17.10
C LEU A 9 3.35 2.44 -17.90
N GLU A 10 2.72 3.22 -18.77
CA GLU A 10 1.74 2.71 -19.74
C GLU A 10 2.38 1.70 -20.72
N ARG A 11 3.58 1.97 -21.22
CA ARG A 11 4.31 1.04 -22.10
C ARG A 11 4.71 -0.26 -21.40
N ILE A 12 5.14 -0.21 -20.13
CA ILE A 12 5.47 -1.42 -19.36
C ILE A 12 4.19 -2.22 -19.08
N GLN A 13 3.08 -1.57 -18.73
CA GLN A 13 1.78 -2.22 -18.58
C GLN A 13 1.25 -2.77 -19.91
N HIS A 14 1.51 -2.09 -21.03
CA HIS A 14 1.20 -2.57 -22.38
C HIS A 14 2.07 -3.77 -22.78
N LEU A 15 3.37 -3.77 -22.49
CA LEU A 15 4.29 -4.86 -22.84
C LEU A 15 3.99 -6.14 -22.06
N THR A 16 3.73 -6.03 -20.76
CA THR A 16 3.31 -7.19 -19.94
C THR A 16 1.95 -7.71 -20.39
N GLY A 17 1.01 -6.82 -20.73
CA GLY A 17 -0.30 -7.19 -21.28
C GLY A 17 -0.24 -7.85 -22.66
N HIS A 18 0.69 -7.43 -23.53
CA HIS A 18 0.90 -8.04 -24.84
C HIS A 18 1.48 -9.46 -24.74
N LEU A 19 2.42 -9.68 -23.83
CA LEU A 19 3.02 -11.00 -23.59
C LEU A 19 1.97 -12.00 -23.08
N TYR A 20 1.06 -11.58 -22.19
CA TYR A 20 -0.06 -12.38 -21.73
C TYR A 20 -1.09 -12.69 -22.84
N ARG A 21 -1.27 -11.80 -23.83
CA ARG A 21 -2.14 -12.05 -24.99
C ARG A 21 -1.59 -13.09 -25.95
N LEU A 22 -0.28 -13.15 -26.11
CA LEU A 22 0.37 -14.09 -27.04
C LEU A 22 0.44 -15.52 -26.50
N LEU A 23 0.37 -15.68 -25.17
CA LEU A 23 0.52 -16.98 -24.50
C LEU A 23 -0.81 -17.55 -23.96
N GLY A 24 -1.92 -16.80 -24.01
CA GLY A 24 -3.23 -17.25 -23.54
C GLY A 24 -4.13 -17.76 -24.66
N PRO A 25 -4.92 -18.83 -24.45
CA PRO A 25 -5.94 -19.25 -25.40
C PRO A 25 -6.98 -18.14 -25.59
N PRO A 26 -7.58 -17.98 -26.78
CA PRO A 26 -8.61 -16.98 -27.03
C PRO A 26 -9.76 -17.16 -26.04
N GLY A 27 -10.08 -16.10 -25.25
CA GLY A 27 -11.10 -16.13 -24.21
C GLY A 27 -10.61 -16.68 -22.89
N SER A 28 -9.68 -15.99 -22.23
CA SER A 28 -9.31 -16.28 -20.83
C SER A 28 -10.47 -16.06 -19.87
N GLN A 29 -10.56 -16.90 -18.84
CA GLN A 29 -11.60 -16.79 -17.82
C GLN A 29 -11.35 -15.59 -16.89
N CYS A 30 -12.34 -14.72 -16.75
CA CYS A 30 -12.27 -13.58 -15.85
C CYS A 30 -12.21 -14.04 -14.38
N LEU A 31 -11.24 -13.54 -13.60
CA LEU A 31 -11.06 -13.90 -12.20
C LEU A 31 -12.27 -13.53 -11.33
N THR A 32 -13.06 -12.53 -11.71
CA THR A 32 -14.19 -12.04 -10.94
C THR A 32 -15.50 -12.73 -11.31
N CYS A 33 -15.90 -12.67 -12.58
CA CYS A 33 -17.21 -13.19 -13.00
C CYS A 33 -17.18 -14.57 -13.64
N GLY A 34 -16.00 -15.15 -13.82
CA GLY A 34 -15.83 -16.47 -14.45
C GLY A 34 -16.10 -16.52 -15.96
N THR A 35 -16.62 -15.46 -16.58
CA THR A 35 -16.95 -15.42 -18.01
C THR A 35 -15.67 -15.46 -18.85
N ARG A 36 -15.68 -16.21 -19.96
CA ARG A 36 -14.62 -16.13 -20.96
C ARG A 36 -14.74 -14.84 -21.75
N ALA A 37 -13.67 -14.01 -21.73
CA ALA A 37 -13.67 -12.71 -22.37
C ALA A 37 -12.23 -12.27 -22.68
N VAL A 38 -12.10 -11.23 -23.53
CA VAL A 38 -10.85 -10.48 -23.64
C VAL A 38 -10.61 -9.74 -22.33
N LEU A 39 -9.49 -10.02 -21.66
CA LEU A 39 -9.17 -9.42 -20.39
C LEU A 39 -8.57 -8.02 -20.57
N SER A 40 -8.71 -7.19 -19.55
CA SER A 40 -8.12 -5.85 -19.50
C SER A 40 -6.59 -5.93 -19.52
N LEU A 41 -5.96 -5.08 -20.33
CA LEU A 41 -4.49 -4.93 -20.33
C LEU A 41 -4.00 -4.17 -19.10
N ARG A 42 -4.79 -3.21 -18.63
CA ARG A 42 -4.45 -2.34 -17.50
C ARG A 42 -4.66 -3.04 -16.15
N TYR A 43 -5.69 -3.89 -16.08
CA TYR A 43 -6.06 -4.63 -14.86
C TYR A 43 -6.06 -6.12 -15.16
N PRO A 44 -4.91 -6.79 -14.99
CA PRO A 44 -4.73 -8.17 -15.41
C PRO A 44 -5.73 -9.12 -14.75
N GLY A 45 -6.21 -10.09 -15.52
CA GLY A 45 -7.06 -11.17 -15.03
C GLY A 45 -8.54 -10.85 -14.98
N ILE A 46 -9.01 -9.62 -15.26
CA ILE A 46 -10.43 -9.26 -15.26
C ILE A 46 -10.91 -8.68 -16.60
N CYS A 47 -12.19 -8.91 -16.92
CA CYS A 47 -12.81 -8.40 -18.14
C CYS A 47 -13.21 -6.90 -17.98
N PRO A 48 -13.44 -6.15 -19.09
CA PRO A 48 -13.82 -4.73 -19.04
C PRO A 48 -15.06 -4.45 -18.21
N ARG A 49 -16.05 -5.34 -18.19
CA ARG A 49 -17.25 -5.22 -17.35
C ARG A 49 -16.91 -5.22 -15.86
N CYS A 50 -16.00 -6.10 -15.42
CA CYS A 50 -15.55 -6.14 -14.03
C CYS A 50 -14.64 -4.96 -13.66
N VAL A 51 -13.89 -4.41 -14.62
CA VAL A 51 -13.10 -3.17 -14.43
C VAL A 51 -14.01 -2.00 -14.05
N GLN A 52 -15.21 -1.89 -14.65
CA GLN A 52 -16.16 -0.81 -14.36
C GLN A 52 -16.73 -0.90 -12.93
N GLN A 53 -16.69 -2.07 -12.30
CA GLN A 53 -17.20 -2.30 -10.95
C GLN A 53 -16.18 -1.98 -9.85
N ILE A 54 -14.93 -1.64 -10.20
CA ILE A 54 -13.89 -1.31 -9.22
C ILE A 54 -14.33 -0.06 -8.42
N PRO A 55 -14.41 -0.16 -7.07
CA PRO A 55 -14.93 0.91 -6.22
C PRO A 55 -13.85 1.96 -5.91
N TRP A 56 -13.39 2.68 -6.92
CA TRP A 56 -12.33 3.67 -6.79
C TRP A 56 -12.64 4.77 -5.78
N ILE A 57 -11.66 5.14 -4.96
CA ILE A 57 -11.70 6.38 -4.19
C ILE A 57 -11.20 7.52 -5.09
N ARG A 58 -12.13 8.24 -5.71
CA ARG A 58 -11.82 9.31 -6.66
C ARG A 58 -11.66 10.69 -6.02
N SER A 59 -12.30 10.90 -4.88
CA SER A 59 -12.21 12.15 -4.13
C SER A 59 -11.83 11.88 -2.68
N ILE A 60 -10.92 12.69 -2.15
CA ILE A 60 -10.44 12.58 -0.78
C ILE A 60 -11.02 13.74 0.01
N ARG A 61 -11.81 13.42 1.06
CA ARG A 61 -12.34 14.42 2.00
C ARG A 61 -11.54 14.50 3.28
N CYS A 62 -10.85 13.44 3.66
CA CYS A 62 -9.95 13.45 4.80
C CYS A 62 -8.49 13.37 4.33
N HIS A 63 -7.78 14.49 4.33
CA HIS A 63 -6.38 14.55 3.89
C HIS A 63 -5.43 13.68 4.71
N ARG A 64 -5.81 13.33 5.95
CA ARG A 64 -5.00 12.47 6.83
C ARG A 64 -5.13 10.98 6.48
N CYS A 65 -6.33 10.43 6.46
CA CYS A 65 -6.54 8.98 6.27
C CYS A 65 -7.04 8.60 4.87
N GLY A 66 -7.19 9.54 3.95
CA GLY A 66 -7.58 9.26 2.58
C GLY A 66 -9.05 8.85 2.38
N ARG A 67 -9.94 9.07 3.38
CA ARG A 67 -11.34 8.71 3.28
C ARG A 67 -12.08 9.62 2.30
N GLY A 68 -12.88 9.04 1.40
CA GLY A 68 -13.68 9.77 0.40
C GLY A 68 -14.98 10.38 0.94
N VAL A 69 -15.30 10.13 2.20
CA VAL A 69 -16.46 10.67 2.93
C VAL A 69 -16.00 11.32 4.24
N GLY A 70 -16.90 11.99 4.97
CA GLY A 70 -16.57 12.58 6.28
C GLY A 70 -15.89 11.55 7.22
N CYS A 71 -14.85 11.96 7.90
CA CYS A 71 -14.05 11.07 8.73
C CYS A 71 -14.26 11.36 10.24
N PRO A 72 -15.13 10.61 10.94
CA PRO A 72 -15.37 10.82 12.36
C PRO A 72 -14.17 10.42 13.23
N ASP A 73 -13.27 9.59 12.71
CA ASP A 73 -12.11 9.10 13.47
C ASP A 73 -11.00 10.14 13.55
N CYS A 74 -10.66 10.82 12.45
CA CYS A 74 -9.52 11.75 12.41
C CYS A 74 -9.78 13.09 13.11
N VAL A 75 -11.04 13.41 13.45
CA VAL A 75 -11.40 14.60 14.22
C VAL A 75 -11.27 14.38 15.74
N ARG A 76 -11.18 13.13 16.20
CA ARG A 76 -11.02 12.81 17.62
C ARG A 76 -9.61 13.17 18.11
N THR A 77 -9.50 13.78 19.29
CA THR A 77 -8.24 14.31 19.85
C THR A 77 -7.12 13.28 19.90
N HIS A 78 -7.40 12.04 20.34
CA HIS A 78 -6.41 10.97 20.43
C HIS A 78 -5.95 10.41 19.06
N MET A 79 -6.66 10.75 17.98
CA MET A 79 -6.33 10.35 16.61
C MET A 79 -5.63 11.47 15.82
N GLN A 80 -5.39 12.61 16.44
CA GLN A 80 -4.77 13.76 15.75
C GLN A 80 -3.25 13.61 15.58
N LYS A 81 -2.59 12.88 16.49
CA LYS A 81 -1.14 12.58 16.38
C LYS A 81 -0.95 11.20 15.79
N ARG A 82 -0.60 11.14 14.51
CA ARG A 82 -0.24 9.92 13.79
C ARG A 82 1.26 9.89 13.51
N SER A 83 1.81 8.70 13.48
CA SER A 83 3.21 8.46 13.11
C SER A 83 3.46 8.53 11.60
N PHE A 84 2.47 8.95 10.82
CA PHE A 84 2.57 9.13 9.37
C PHE A 84 1.91 10.44 8.94
N VAL A 85 2.41 11.02 7.85
CA VAL A 85 1.93 12.28 7.28
C VAL A 85 0.50 12.12 6.75
N CYS A 86 0.29 11.14 5.88
CA CYS A 86 -1.03 10.82 5.34
C CYS A 86 -1.11 9.37 4.85
N ASN A 87 -2.35 8.89 4.70
CA ASN A 87 -2.65 7.63 4.01
C ASN A 87 -3.43 7.90 2.74
N ARG A 88 -3.17 7.10 1.71
CA ARG A 88 -4.04 6.97 0.54
C ARG A 88 -4.41 5.51 0.32
N SER A 89 -5.57 5.29 -0.28
CA SER A 89 -6.05 3.95 -0.59
C SER A 89 -6.62 3.93 -2.00
N ALA A 90 -6.44 2.82 -2.72
CA ALA A 90 -6.92 2.70 -4.09
C ALA A 90 -8.44 2.69 -4.17
N VAL A 91 -9.07 1.86 -3.34
CA VAL A 91 -10.50 1.53 -3.44
C VAL A 91 -11.21 1.53 -2.09
N GLN A 92 -12.54 1.64 -2.12
CA GLN A 92 -13.39 1.39 -0.96
C GLN A 92 -13.45 -0.12 -0.70
N TYR A 93 -13.49 -0.51 0.58
CA TYR A 93 -13.62 -1.89 1.02
C TYR A 93 -15.10 -2.30 1.00
N ASN A 94 -15.58 -2.72 -0.19
CA ASN A 94 -16.92 -3.28 -0.40
C ASN A 94 -16.85 -4.82 -0.57
N ASP A 95 -17.98 -5.47 -0.84
CA ASP A 95 -18.05 -6.93 -0.97
C ASP A 95 -17.12 -7.46 -2.09
N LEU A 96 -17.07 -6.81 -3.25
CA LEU A 96 -16.15 -7.17 -4.33
C LEU A 96 -14.69 -7.18 -3.87
N MET A 97 -14.26 -6.13 -3.18
CA MET A 97 -12.89 -6.02 -2.69
C MET A 97 -12.61 -6.98 -1.53
N LYS A 98 -13.62 -7.23 -0.70
CA LYS A 98 -13.54 -8.25 0.36
C LYS A 98 -13.27 -9.64 -0.23
N ASP A 99 -13.97 -10.00 -1.30
CA ASP A 99 -13.79 -11.27 -1.99
C ASP A 99 -12.39 -11.36 -2.62
N TRP A 100 -11.96 -10.35 -3.37
CA TRP A 100 -10.64 -10.34 -4.00
C TRP A 100 -9.50 -10.43 -2.98
N ILE A 101 -9.56 -9.64 -1.91
CA ILE A 101 -8.52 -9.64 -0.87
C ILE A 101 -8.56 -10.95 -0.07
N SER A 102 -9.74 -11.50 0.19
CA SER A 102 -9.87 -12.80 0.87
C SER A 102 -9.26 -13.91 0.04
N LEU A 103 -9.61 -14.00 -1.25
CA LEU A 103 -9.01 -14.98 -2.17
C LEU A 103 -7.50 -14.80 -2.27
N TYR A 104 -7.01 -13.56 -2.39
CA TYR A 104 -5.58 -13.28 -2.45
C TYR A 104 -4.80 -13.77 -1.20
N LYS A 105 -5.45 -13.79 -0.03
CA LYS A 105 -4.85 -14.28 1.23
C LYS A 105 -4.69 -15.80 1.30
N PHE A 106 -5.32 -16.56 0.42
CA PHE A 106 -5.21 -18.01 0.41
C PHE A 106 -4.18 -18.51 -0.60
N ARG A 107 -3.48 -19.60 -0.24
CA ARG A 107 -2.55 -20.30 -1.14
C ARG A 107 -3.27 -20.73 -2.43
N GLY A 108 -2.61 -20.55 -3.58
CA GLY A 108 -3.18 -20.91 -4.89
C GLY A 108 -3.96 -19.79 -5.59
N HIS A 109 -4.26 -18.69 -4.91
CA HIS A 109 -4.92 -17.53 -5.52
C HIS A 109 -3.99 -16.33 -5.76
N GLU A 110 -2.69 -16.58 -5.85
CA GLU A 110 -1.66 -15.56 -6.10
C GLU A 110 -1.85 -14.81 -7.43
N ARG A 111 -2.65 -15.38 -8.35
CA ARG A 111 -3.07 -14.74 -9.61
C ARG A 111 -3.81 -13.41 -9.44
N TYR A 112 -4.30 -13.09 -8.22
CA TYR A 112 -4.84 -11.76 -7.91
C TYR A 112 -3.73 -10.73 -7.66
N ALA A 113 -2.50 -11.11 -7.37
CA ALA A 113 -1.41 -10.18 -7.07
C ALA A 113 -1.16 -9.14 -8.18
N PRO A 114 -1.09 -9.50 -9.48
CA PRO A 114 -0.91 -8.50 -10.53
C PRO A 114 -2.06 -7.50 -10.61
N LEU A 115 -3.31 -7.95 -10.45
CA LEU A 115 -4.48 -7.09 -10.44
C LEU A 115 -4.44 -6.10 -9.27
N LEU A 116 -4.22 -6.60 -8.05
CA LEU A 116 -4.21 -5.78 -6.84
C LEU A 116 -3.02 -4.80 -6.84
N THR A 117 -1.88 -5.23 -7.36
CA THR A 117 -0.72 -4.35 -7.58
C THR A 117 -1.05 -3.24 -8.57
N ALA A 118 -1.75 -3.53 -9.67
CA ALA A 118 -2.16 -2.51 -10.64
C ALA A 118 -3.09 -1.46 -10.02
N LEU A 119 -4.01 -1.87 -9.12
CA LEU A 119 -4.83 -0.92 -8.36
C LEU A 119 -3.99 -0.04 -7.45
N LEU A 120 -3.03 -0.64 -6.74
CA LEU A 120 -2.14 0.08 -5.83
C LEU A 120 -1.25 1.09 -6.57
N ILE A 121 -0.75 0.73 -7.76
CA ILE A 121 0.03 1.64 -8.62
C ILE A 121 -0.80 2.86 -9.02
N GLN A 122 -2.09 2.69 -9.36
CA GLN A 122 -2.96 3.83 -9.67
C GLN A 122 -3.14 4.76 -8.47
N ALA A 123 -3.31 4.21 -7.27
CA ALA A 123 -3.38 5.02 -6.05
C ALA A 123 -2.06 5.73 -5.74
N PHE A 124 -0.93 5.09 -6.00
CA PHE A 124 0.39 5.71 -5.85
C PHE A 124 0.58 6.90 -6.80
N LEU A 125 0.19 6.76 -8.05
CA LEU A 125 0.28 7.86 -9.04
C LEU A 125 -0.60 9.04 -8.63
N ALA A 126 -1.86 8.78 -8.25
CA ALA A 126 -2.77 9.80 -7.76
C ALA A 126 -2.25 10.50 -6.48
N MET A 127 -1.66 9.74 -5.56
CA MET A 127 -1.02 10.28 -4.35
C MET A 127 0.18 11.17 -4.70
N SER A 128 1.01 10.75 -5.66
CA SER A 128 2.17 11.51 -6.09
C SER A 128 1.78 12.84 -6.74
N GLU A 129 0.75 12.85 -7.57
CA GLU A 129 0.18 14.06 -8.18
C GLU A 129 -0.40 15.00 -7.11
N GLU A 130 -1.21 14.47 -6.19
CA GLU A 130 -1.81 15.24 -5.09
C GLU A 130 -0.75 15.90 -4.22
N LEU A 131 0.25 15.15 -3.76
CA LEU A 131 1.29 15.65 -2.87
C LEU A 131 2.21 16.64 -3.58
N THR A 132 2.39 16.51 -4.89
CA THR A 132 3.10 17.51 -5.70
C THR A 132 2.34 18.81 -5.74
N SER A 133 1.02 18.77 -6.03
CA SER A 133 0.18 19.97 -6.11
C SER A 133 0.12 20.75 -4.78
N ILE A 134 0.14 20.06 -3.64
CA ILE A 134 0.18 20.71 -2.33
C ILE A 134 1.50 21.47 -2.11
N CYS A 135 2.60 20.98 -2.70
CA CYS A 135 3.92 21.59 -2.60
C CYS A 135 4.16 22.72 -3.63
N GLU A 136 3.27 22.92 -4.61
CA GLU A 136 3.41 23.81 -5.77
C GLU A 136 3.30 25.33 -5.48
N LYS A 137 3.58 25.80 -4.27
CA LYS A 137 3.81 27.26 -4.05
C LYS A 137 5.11 27.77 -4.69
N GLU A 138 5.95 26.87 -5.22
CA GLU A 138 7.20 27.21 -5.92
C GLU A 138 7.24 26.61 -7.33
N ILE A 139 7.39 27.46 -8.32
CA ILE A 139 7.53 27.11 -9.74
C ILE A 139 8.74 26.17 -9.92
N LYS A 140 8.51 24.92 -10.39
CA LYS A 140 9.51 23.88 -10.74
C LYS A 140 10.01 22.95 -9.62
N LYS A 141 9.19 22.55 -8.63
CA LYS A 141 9.59 21.40 -7.80
C LYS A 141 9.40 20.06 -8.52
N PRO A 142 10.33 19.09 -8.29
CA PRO A 142 10.18 17.73 -8.82
C PRO A 142 8.95 17.05 -8.22
N LEU A 143 8.35 16.11 -8.97
CA LEU A 143 7.26 15.28 -8.52
C LEU A 143 7.56 14.69 -7.14
N TRP A 144 6.57 14.70 -6.24
CA TRP A 144 6.68 14.01 -4.98
C TRP A 144 6.96 12.51 -5.22
N ARG A 145 8.00 12.03 -4.59
CA ARG A 145 8.43 10.63 -4.70
C ARG A 145 9.01 10.20 -3.35
N PRO A 146 8.68 9.01 -2.84
CA PRO A 146 9.37 8.44 -1.69
C PRO A 146 10.78 8.00 -2.07
N ASP A 147 11.67 7.94 -1.09
CA ASP A 147 13.03 7.47 -1.25
C ASP A 147 13.10 5.94 -1.19
N ALA A 148 12.19 5.30 -0.42
CA ALA A 148 12.05 3.85 -0.34
C ALA A 148 10.61 3.41 -0.05
N VAL A 149 10.33 2.14 -0.30
CA VAL A 149 9.08 1.46 0.03
C VAL A 149 9.37 0.41 1.10
N THR A 150 8.46 0.26 2.07
CA THR A 150 8.44 -0.84 3.03
C THR A 150 7.02 -1.35 3.21
N TYR A 151 6.82 -2.38 4.00
CA TYR A 151 5.54 -3.03 4.15
C TYR A 151 5.26 -3.49 5.58
N VAL A 152 3.98 -3.64 5.90
CA VAL A 152 3.55 -4.18 7.19
C VAL A 152 3.85 -5.69 7.22
N PRO A 153 4.62 -6.17 8.23
CA PRO A 153 4.88 -7.59 8.36
C PRO A 153 3.67 -8.35 8.90
N VAL A 154 3.46 -9.56 8.40
CA VAL A 154 2.49 -10.52 8.98
C VAL A 154 3.12 -11.29 10.15
N SER A 155 2.30 -11.90 11.01
CA SER A 155 2.80 -12.81 12.04
C SER A 155 3.37 -14.09 11.41
N GLY A 156 4.33 -14.75 12.12
CA GLY A 156 4.91 -16.02 11.69
C GLY A 156 3.85 -17.10 11.44
N GLU A 157 2.81 -17.17 12.29
CA GLU A 157 1.66 -18.07 12.12
C GLU A 157 0.92 -17.80 10.80
N ARG A 158 0.60 -16.54 10.51
CA ARG A 158 -0.06 -16.18 9.24
C ARG A 158 0.83 -16.39 8.04
N LEU A 159 2.15 -16.20 8.19
CA LEU A 159 3.10 -16.49 7.13
C LEU A 159 3.15 -17.99 6.84
N ALA A 160 3.14 -18.84 7.88
CA ALA A 160 3.08 -20.30 7.74
C ALA A 160 1.75 -20.76 7.10
N GLU A 161 0.62 -20.18 7.52
CA GLU A 161 -0.72 -20.47 6.97
C GLU A 161 -0.82 -20.07 5.50
N ARG A 162 -0.40 -18.84 5.16
CA ARG A 162 -0.61 -18.25 3.83
C ARG A 162 0.53 -18.52 2.83
N GLY A 163 1.73 -18.78 3.33
CA GLY A 163 2.94 -19.00 2.55
C GLY A 163 3.64 -17.72 2.07
N PHE A 164 3.01 -16.54 2.26
CA PHE A 164 3.56 -15.25 1.84
C PHE A 164 2.97 -14.09 2.64
N ASN A 165 3.67 -12.95 2.62
CA ASN A 165 3.16 -11.68 3.13
C ASN A 165 2.49 -10.89 1.99
N GLN A 166 1.21 -10.57 2.14
CA GLN A 166 0.41 -9.87 1.14
C GLN A 166 0.92 -8.44 0.90
N ALA A 167 1.25 -7.71 1.97
CA ALA A 167 1.74 -6.34 1.90
C ALA A 167 3.13 -6.30 1.24
N GLU A 168 4.00 -7.28 1.52
CA GLU A 168 5.31 -7.43 0.87
C GLU A 168 5.19 -7.59 -0.64
N ARG A 169 4.33 -8.50 -1.12
CA ARG A 169 4.13 -8.70 -2.55
C ARG A 169 3.60 -7.45 -3.26
N LEU A 170 2.64 -6.76 -2.64
CA LEU A 170 2.12 -5.49 -3.16
C LEU A 170 3.21 -4.41 -3.17
N ALA A 171 3.99 -4.29 -2.10
CA ALA A 171 5.10 -3.34 -1.98
C ALA A 171 6.19 -3.60 -3.02
N THR A 172 6.60 -4.85 -3.18
CA THR A 172 7.62 -5.25 -4.18
C THR A 172 7.15 -4.97 -5.60
N GLY A 173 5.89 -5.30 -5.92
CA GLY A 173 5.32 -5.02 -7.23
C GLY A 173 5.24 -3.52 -7.53
N LEU A 174 4.80 -2.70 -6.57
CA LEU A 174 4.80 -1.26 -6.68
C LEU A 174 6.21 -0.69 -6.82
N ALA A 175 7.14 -1.11 -5.96
CA ALA A 175 8.52 -0.64 -5.95
C ALA A 175 9.22 -0.92 -7.28
N THR A 176 9.03 -2.13 -7.84
CA THR A 176 9.54 -2.50 -9.16
C THR A 176 8.98 -1.59 -10.25
N ALA A 177 7.66 -1.36 -10.28
CA ALA A 177 7.02 -0.51 -11.27
C ALA A 177 7.45 0.96 -11.15
N ALA A 178 7.64 1.45 -9.92
CA ALA A 178 8.06 2.82 -9.63
C ALA A 178 9.59 3.02 -9.64
N ARG A 179 10.38 1.94 -9.82
CA ARG A 179 11.85 1.94 -9.71
C ARG A 179 12.32 2.52 -8.38
N LEU A 180 11.77 2.01 -7.29
CA LEU A 180 12.10 2.38 -5.91
C LEU A 180 12.75 1.19 -5.20
N PRO A 181 13.65 1.41 -4.24
CA PRO A 181 14.10 0.35 -3.35
C PRO A 181 12.92 -0.12 -2.47
N CYS A 182 12.77 -1.44 -2.30
CA CYS A 182 11.87 -2.05 -1.35
C CYS A 182 12.70 -2.64 -0.22
N VAL A 183 12.47 -2.18 1.01
CA VAL A 183 13.26 -2.55 2.18
C VAL A 183 12.44 -3.36 3.17
N ASP A 184 12.98 -4.48 3.62
CA ASP A 184 12.41 -5.31 4.67
C ASP A 184 12.84 -4.76 6.04
N LEU A 185 12.07 -3.78 6.52
CA LEU A 185 12.42 -2.96 7.67
C LEU A 185 11.88 -3.48 8.99
N LEU A 186 10.69 -4.08 8.96
CA LEU A 186 9.92 -4.39 10.15
C LEU A 186 9.72 -5.89 10.34
N GLN A 187 9.64 -6.31 11.59
CA GLN A 187 9.17 -7.64 11.97
C GLN A 187 8.03 -7.55 12.98
N ARG A 188 7.13 -8.54 12.96
CA ARG A 188 6.06 -8.68 13.94
C ARG A 188 6.50 -9.64 15.03
N GLN A 189 6.56 -9.17 16.27
CA GLN A 189 7.09 -9.94 17.42
C GLN A 189 6.04 -10.79 18.11
N ILE A 190 4.77 -10.38 18.11
CA ILE A 190 3.72 -11.00 18.91
C ILE A 190 2.59 -11.49 18.01
N ASN A 191 2.21 -12.76 18.16
CA ASN A 191 0.89 -13.21 17.76
C ASN A 191 -0.12 -12.52 18.68
N THR A 192 -0.68 -11.40 18.23
CA THR A 192 -1.90 -10.90 18.86
C THR A 192 -2.99 -11.91 18.53
N GLU A 193 -3.23 -12.84 19.44
CA GLU A 193 -4.37 -13.78 19.39
C GLU A 193 -5.64 -13.03 18.99
N LYS A 194 -6.62 -13.74 18.41
CA LYS A 194 -7.93 -13.19 18.05
C LYS A 194 -8.49 -12.40 19.23
N GLN A 195 -8.27 -11.11 19.24
CA GLN A 195 -8.65 -10.21 20.34
C GLN A 195 -10.11 -9.78 20.20
N SER A 196 -11.00 -10.76 20.00
CA SER A 196 -12.43 -10.51 19.84
C SER A 196 -13.06 -9.85 21.07
N PHE A 197 -12.43 -9.95 22.24
CA PHE A 197 -12.94 -9.44 23.52
C PHE A 197 -12.26 -8.17 24.03
N LYS A 198 -11.24 -7.63 23.36
CA LYS A 198 -10.53 -6.41 23.80
C LYS A 198 -11.22 -5.14 23.31
N SER A 199 -11.30 -4.14 24.17
CA SER A 199 -11.76 -2.79 23.82
C SER A 199 -10.87 -2.16 22.75
N ARG A 200 -11.35 -1.11 22.07
CA ARG A 200 -10.61 -0.38 21.03
C ARG A 200 -9.31 0.23 21.58
N ALA A 201 -9.32 0.69 22.83
CA ALA A 201 -8.15 1.26 23.52
C ALA A 201 -7.10 0.18 23.84
N GLU A 202 -7.50 -0.96 24.37
CA GLU A 202 -6.61 -2.09 24.63
C GLU A 202 -5.97 -2.66 23.37
N ARG A 203 -6.72 -2.69 22.25
CA ARG A 203 -6.16 -3.06 20.94
C ARG A 203 -5.08 -2.08 20.49
N PHE A 204 -5.27 -0.78 20.73
CA PHE A 204 -4.29 0.25 20.38
C PHE A 204 -2.99 0.08 21.18
N GLU A 205 -3.08 -0.12 22.52
CA GLU A 205 -1.90 -0.34 23.36
C GLU A 205 -1.18 -1.67 23.00
N THR A 206 -1.92 -2.75 22.80
CA THR A 206 -1.33 -4.04 22.41
C THR A 206 -0.62 -3.94 21.06
N MET A 207 -1.12 -3.13 20.14
CA MET A 207 -0.50 -2.93 18.82
C MET A 207 0.82 -2.15 18.88
N LYS A 208 1.03 -1.27 19.87
CA LYS A 208 2.29 -0.51 20.01
C LYS A 208 3.51 -1.42 20.17
N HIS A 209 3.34 -2.57 20.81
CA HIS A 209 4.43 -3.53 21.07
C HIS A 209 4.45 -4.71 20.10
N ALA A 210 3.58 -4.71 19.09
CA ALA A 210 3.46 -5.81 18.15
C ALA A 210 4.57 -5.84 17.08
N PHE A 211 5.26 -4.73 16.88
CA PHE A 211 6.26 -4.56 15.83
C PHE A 211 7.60 -4.11 16.40
N SER A 212 8.68 -4.45 15.70
CA SER A 212 10.04 -3.94 15.93
C SER A 212 10.79 -3.78 14.61
N ILE A 213 11.91 -3.06 14.65
CA ILE A 213 12.85 -3.06 13.53
C ILE A 213 13.46 -4.46 13.40
N LYS A 214 13.54 -4.93 12.17
CA LYS A 214 14.12 -6.24 11.84
C LYS A 214 15.65 -6.20 12.06
N PRO A 215 16.24 -7.12 12.86
CA PRO A 215 17.68 -7.21 13.02
C PRO A 215 18.38 -7.41 11.67
N GLY A 216 19.46 -6.64 11.41
CA GLY A 216 20.14 -6.68 10.11
C GLY A 216 19.35 -6.10 8.94
N GLY A 217 18.19 -5.46 9.20
CA GLY A 217 17.44 -4.72 8.20
C GLY A 217 18.08 -3.38 7.83
N PHE A 218 17.26 -2.44 7.39
CA PHE A 218 17.73 -1.12 6.96
C PHE A 218 18.34 -0.32 8.11
N ASP A 219 19.59 0.13 7.95
CA ASP A 219 20.32 0.96 8.92
C ASP A 219 20.12 2.45 8.62
N PHE A 220 19.35 3.13 9.45
CA PHE A 220 19.14 4.58 9.34
C PHE A 220 20.43 5.39 9.50
N SER A 221 21.48 4.88 10.16
CA SER A 221 22.73 5.60 10.31
C SER A 221 23.40 5.93 8.98
N LEU A 222 23.15 5.14 7.94
CA LEU A 222 23.62 5.38 6.58
C LEU A 222 23.05 6.66 5.95
N LEU A 223 21.96 7.19 6.51
CA LEU A 223 21.27 8.40 6.04
C LEU A 223 21.67 9.67 6.82
N ARG A 224 22.63 9.62 7.75
CA ARG A 224 23.02 10.79 8.59
C ARG A 224 23.39 12.04 7.79
N ASN A 225 23.95 11.86 6.60
CA ASN A 225 24.36 12.95 5.72
C ASN A 225 23.26 13.34 4.68
N TYR A 226 22.04 12.84 4.89
CA TYR A 226 20.94 13.15 3.99
C TYR A 226 20.34 14.53 4.33
N ASN A 227 20.54 15.52 3.45
CA ASN A 227 20.21 16.93 3.70
C ASN A 227 18.70 17.26 3.69
N LYS A 228 17.83 16.26 3.59
CA LYS A 228 16.37 16.40 3.57
C LYS A 228 15.73 15.23 4.35
N PRO A 229 14.49 15.36 4.81
CA PRO A 229 13.77 14.23 5.41
C PRO A 229 13.69 13.03 4.45
N PHE A 230 14.06 11.84 4.93
CA PHE A 230 13.92 10.61 4.18
C PHE A 230 12.45 10.21 4.11
N LYS A 231 11.91 10.12 2.91
CA LYS A 231 10.49 9.80 2.67
C LYS A 231 10.31 8.31 2.50
N LEU A 232 9.65 7.69 3.44
CA LEU A 232 9.37 6.25 3.44
C LEU A 232 7.90 6.00 3.15
N LEU A 233 7.60 5.13 2.16
CA LEU A 233 6.24 4.70 1.84
C LEU A 233 5.97 3.33 2.46
N LEU A 234 5.06 3.26 3.43
CA LEU A 234 4.64 2.04 4.12
C LEU A 234 3.36 1.48 3.49
N ILE A 235 3.42 0.23 3.04
CA ILE A 235 2.33 -0.47 2.35
C ILE A 235 1.60 -1.44 3.28
N ASP A 236 0.26 -1.46 3.18
CA ASP A 236 -0.60 -2.49 3.79
C ASP A 236 -1.75 -2.84 2.84
N ASP A 237 -2.49 -3.92 3.13
CA ASP A 237 -3.64 -4.34 2.32
C ASP A 237 -4.90 -3.50 2.61
N ILE A 238 -5.26 -3.30 3.88
CA ILE A 238 -6.52 -2.63 4.27
C ILE A 238 -6.29 -1.60 5.36
N TYR A 239 -6.73 -0.37 5.12
CA TYR A 239 -6.86 0.65 6.14
C TYR A 239 -8.23 0.57 6.81
N THR A 240 -8.29 0.22 8.07
CA THR A 240 -9.50 0.30 8.91
C THR A 240 -9.46 1.53 9.82
N THR A 241 -8.82 1.43 10.94
CA THR A 241 -8.58 2.54 11.89
C THR A 241 -7.21 3.21 11.71
N GLY A 242 -6.31 2.57 10.99
CA GLY A 242 -4.92 2.97 10.83
C GLY A 242 -4.01 2.59 12.01
N SER A 243 -4.49 1.82 12.99
CA SER A 243 -3.71 1.44 14.18
C SER A 243 -2.46 0.64 13.84
N THR A 244 -2.55 -0.27 12.87
CA THR A 244 -1.41 -1.07 12.40
C THR A 244 -0.33 -0.18 11.78
N LEU A 245 -0.72 0.70 10.86
CA LEU A 245 0.19 1.62 10.20
C LEU A 245 0.82 2.60 11.18
N ASP A 246 0.03 3.07 12.16
CA ASP A 246 0.50 3.96 13.21
C ASP A 246 1.51 3.29 14.14
N ALA A 247 1.27 2.04 14.53
CA ALA A 247 2.20 1.25 15.34
C ALA A 247 3.52 0.98 14.58
N CYS A 248 3.45 0.60 13.31
CA CYS A 248 4.63 0.44 12.46
C CYS A 248 5.39 1.76 12.30
N GLY A 249 4.67 2.85 12.03
CA GLY A 249 5.26 4.18 11.90
C GLY A 249 5.95 4.65 13.18
N HIS A 250 5.38 4.36 14.35
CA HIS A 250 5.97 4.70 15.64
C HIS A 250 7.32 4.01 15.86
N VAL A 251 7.41 2.73 15.55
CA VAL A 251 8.66 1.95 15.62
C VAL A 251 9.72 2.53 14.68
N ILE A 252 9.33 2.86 13.45
CA ILE A 252 10.23 3.43 12.45
C ILE A 252 10.75 4.80 12.91
N LEU A 253 9.86 5.70 13.35
CA LEU A 253 10.25 7.04 13.82
C LEU A 253 11.17 6.95 15.03
N HIS A 254 10.90 6.06 15.98
CA HIS A 254 11.77 5.86 17.14
C HIS A 254 13.19 5.42 16.74
N ALA A 255 13.31 4.48 15.81
CA ALA A 255 14.61 4.02 15.29
C ALA A 255 15.35 5.15 14.54
N ALA A 256 14.63 5.94 13.74
CA ALA A 256 15.18 7.07 12.99
C ALA A 256 15.67 8.18 13.93
N ILE A 257 14.93 8.51 15.01
CA ILE A 257 15.33 9.48 16.03
C ILE A 257 16.61 9.02 16.71
N ASN A 258 16.71 7.75 17.11
CA ASN A 258 17.92 7.20 17.72
C ASN A 258 19.15 7.26 16.80
N SER A 259 18.94 7.30 15.49
CA SER A 259 19.99 7.47 14.48
C SER A 259 20.21 8.93 14.06
N SER A 260 19.46 9.89 14.64
CA SER A 260 19.47 11.32 14.29
C SER A 260 19.13 11.60 12.81
N VAL A 261 18.22 10.82 12.23
CA VAL A 261 17.79 10.96 10.83
C VAL A 261 16.34 11.45 10.79
N PRO A 262 16.05 12.57 10.10
CA PRO A 262 14.69 13.01 9.87
C PRO A 262 13.98 12.07 8.87
N VAL A 263 12.86 11.47 9.27
CA VAL A 263 12.05 10.57 8.44
C VAL A 263 10.62 11.06 8.37
N GLU A 264 10.07 11.09 7.15
CA GLU A 264 8.64 11.30 6.89
C GLU A 264 8.03 9.98 6.40
N ILE A 265 7.00 9.50 7.10
CA ILE A 265 6.31 8.27 6.74
C ILE A 265 5.01 8.63 6.01
N TYR A 266 4.84 8.08 4.84
CA TYR A 266 3.62 8.10 4.06
C TYR A 266 3.07 6.68 4.01
N THR A 267 1.75 6.53 3.94
CA THR A 267 1.14 5.20 3.91
C THR A 267 0.25 5.05 2.70
N LEU A 268 0.27 3.87 2.09
CA LEU A 268 -0.57 3.52 0.96
C LEU A 268 -1.16 2.13 1.17
N THR A 269 -2.47 2.02 1.01
CA THR A 269 -3.19 0.76 1.17
C THR A 269 -4.03 0.43 -0.05
N LEU A 270 -4.31 -0.85 -0.25
CA LEU A 270 -5.16 -1.28 -1.36
C LEU A 270 -6.59 -0.82 -1.13
N ALA A 271 -7.15 -1.08 0.05
CA ALA A 271 -8.54 -0.76 0.35
C ALA A 271 -8.72 0.07 1.64
N ARG A 272 -9.81 0.83 1.68
CA ARG A 272 -10.24 1.64 2.83
C ARG A 272 -11.64 1.22 3.28
N SER A 273 -11.73 0.76 4.51
CA SER A 273 -12.99 0.46 5.19
C SER A 273 -13.64 1.71 5.79
#